data_3b866d63c63b26c59e2a149ace087bc1
#
_entry.id   3b866d63c63b26c59e2a149ace087bc1
#
_cell.length_a   1.000
_cell.length_b   1.000
_cell.length_c   1.000
_cell.angle_alpha   90.00
_cell.angle_beta   90.00
_cell.angle_gamma   90.00
#
_symmetry.space_group_name_H-M   'P 1'
#
loop_
_entity.id
_entity.type
_entity.pdbx_description
1 polymer ?
#
loop_
_entity_poly.entity_id
_entity_poly.type
_entity_poly.pdbx_seq_one_letter_code
_entity_poly.pdbx_strand_id
1 'polypeptide(L)'
;MPVRSVLVVDDNPLVRQAVCELFTREGDFEVCGEAENGREAIERAQLLRPNLIVTDLAMPVMNGLEETRVLKKLMPAVPVIIFTAHSDPFVEKEARAAGVSAVVSKSEAVAALITKARGLLDQIAA
;
A
#
# COMPACT_ATOMS: atom_id res chain seq x y z
N MET A 1 -8.17 6.34 -20.16
CA MET A 1 -8.26 5.83 -18.78
C MET A 1 -7.53 6.75 -17.84
N PRO A 2 -8.14 7.14 -16.74
CA PRO A 2 -7.45 7.98 -15.77
C PRO A 2 -6.30 7.21 -15.12
N VAL A 3 -5.19 7.89 -14.94
CA VAL A 3 -4.04 7.35 -14.23
C VAL A 3 -4.34 7.41 -12.73
N ARG A 4 -4.05 6.32 -12.02
CA ARG A 4 -4.29 6.19 -10.59
C ARG A 4 -3.00 6.39 -9.81
N SER A 5 -3.05 7.20 -8.77
CA SER A 5 -1.88 7.54 -7.98
C SER A 5 -1.66 6.55 -6.83
N VAL A 6 -0.40 6.17 -6.63
CA VAL A 6 0.00 5.19 -5.61
C VAL A 6 1.07 5.81 -4.71
N LEU A 7 0.86 5.69 -3.40
CA LEU A 7 1.88 6.01 -2.40
C LEU A 7 2.54 4.70 -1.98
N VAL A 8 3.87 4.63 -2.10
CA VAL A 8 4.64 3.42 -1.78
C VAL A 8 5.40 3.63 -0.48
N VAL A 9 5.20 2.73 0.48
CA VAL A 9 5.75 2.82 1.82
C VAL A 9 6.54 1.57 2.16
N ASP A 10 7.83 1.72 2.41
CA ASP A 10 8.72 0.62 2.83
C ASP A 10 9.99 1.24 3.41
N ASP A 11 10.48 0.72 4.52
CA ASP A 11 11.71 1.22 5.13
C ASP A 11 12.97 0.76 4.40
N ASN A 12 12.86 -0.30 3.59
CA ASN A 12 13.97 -0.77 2.76
C ASN A 12 13.96 -0.02 1.42
N PRO A 13 14.97 0.83 1.16
CA PRO A 13 14.97 1.63 -0.07
C PRO A 13 15.05 0.82 -1.36
N LEU A 14 15.67 -0.36 -1.33
CA LEU A 14 15.75 -1.22 -2.53
C LEU A 14 14.39 -1.83 -2.85
N VAL A 15 13.68 -2.30 -1.84
CA VAL A 15 12.32 -2.85 -2.02
C VAL A 15 11.37 -1.74 -2.46
N ARG A 16 11.45 -0.57 -1.82
CA ARG A 16 10.61 0.57 -2.17
C ARG A 16 10.81 0.99 -3.62
N GLN A 17 12.07 1.07 -4.06
CA GLN A 17 12.40 1.38 -5.45
C GLN A 17 11.84 0.36 -6.42
N ALA A 18 11.97 -0.94 -6.10
CA ALA A 18 11.45 -2.01 -6.95
C ALA A 18 9.93 -1.93 -7.12
N VAL A 19 9.21 -1.64 -6.04
CA VAL A 19 7.75 -1.48 -6.08
C VAL A 19 7.37 -0.24 -6.90
N CYS A 20 8.09 0.87 -6.73
CA CYS A 20 7.87 2.08 -7.51
C CYS A 20 8.07 1.82 -9.01
N GLU A 21 9.13 1.13 -9.38
CA GLU A 21 9.40 0.79 -10.78
C GLU A 21 8.32 -0.11 -11.36
N LEU A 22 7.84 -1.05 -10.56
CA LEU A 22 6.77 -1.95 -10.98
C LEU A 22 5.51 -1.16 -11.37
N PHE A 23 5.06 -0.27 -10.51
CA PHE A 23 3.88 0.54 -10.80
C PHE A 23 4.11 1.52 -11.95
N THR A 24 5.31 2.10 -12.02
CA THR A 24 5.65 3.05 -13.10
C THR A 24 5.62 2.41 -14.48
N ARG A 25 5.95 1.12 -14.58
CA ARG A 25 5.89 0.40 -15.86
C ARG A 25 4.48 0.20 -16.37
N GLU A 26 3.52 0.18 -15.46
CA GLU A 26 2.11 0.03 -15.82
C GLU A 26 1.55 1.40 -16.16
N GLY A 27 1.08 1.57 -17.38
CA GLY A 27 0.63 2.87 -17.90
C GLY A 27 -0.60 3.46 -17.20
N ASP A 28 -1.31 2.66 -16.42
CA ASP A 28 -2.50 3.07 -15.69
C ASP A 28 -2.22 3.50 -14.23
N PHE A 29 -0.95 3.52 -13.83
CA PHE A 29 -0.54 3.98 -12.50
C PHE A 29 0.55 5.04 -12.57
N GLU A 30 0.59 5.90 -11.54
CA GLU A 30 1.72 6.77 -11.28
C GLU A 30 2.07 6.71 -9.80
N VAL A 31 3.35 6.72 -9.47
CA VAL A 31 3.79 6.80 -8.08
C VAL A 31 3.82 8.28 -7.70
N CYS A 32 2.91 8.69 -6.81
CA CYS A 32 2.81 10.09 -6.40
C CYS A 32 3.75 10.46 -5.26
N GLY A 33 4.30 9.46 -4.57
CA GLY A 33 5.23 9.69 -3.48
C GLY A 33 5.69 8.40 -2.83
N GLU A 34 6.65 8.54 -1.93
CA GLU A 34 7.24 7.45 -1.17
C GLU A 34 7.33 7.83 0.29
N ALA A 35 7.35 6.82 1.16
CA ALA A 35 7.57 7.01 2.59
C ALA A 35 8.37 5.82 3.14
N GLU A 36 9.09 6.02 4.23
CA GLU A 36 9.93 4.98 4.82
C GLU A 36 9.42 4.46 6.16
N ASN A 37 8.32 4.99 6.66
CA ASN A 37 7.65 4.51 7.87
C ASN A 37 6.19 4.96 7.87
N GLY A 38 5.41 4.42 8.79
CA GLY A 38 3.97 4.70 8.83
C GLY A 38 3.63 6.15 9.15
N ARG A 39 4.42 6.83 9.96
CA ARG A 39 4.19 8.23 10.31
C ARG A 39 4.36 9.13 9.10
N GLU A 40 5.45 8.93 8.37
CA GLU A 40 5.71 9.68 7.14
C GLU A 40 4.63 9.38 6.09
N ALA A 41 4.18 8.11 6.03
CA ALA A 41 3.12 7.71 5.12
C ALA A 41 1.82 8.48 5.38
N ILE A 42 1.44 8.65 6.65
CA ILE A 42 0.24 9.40 7.02
C ILE A 42 0.36 10.87 6.57
N GLU A 43 1.50 11.49 6.82
CA GLU A 43 1.75 12.87 6.41
C GLU A 43 1.64 13.02 4.89
N ARG A 44 2.29 12.13 4.15
CA ARG A 44 2.28 12.16 2.68
C ARG A 44 0.91 11.85 2.10
N ALA A 45 0.19 10.91 2.68
CA ALA A 45 -1.15 10.56 2.22
C ALA A 45 -2.11 11.75 2.32
N GLN A 46 -2.05 12.49 3.43
CA GLN A 46 -2.89 13.66 3.62
C GLN A 46 -2.56 14.78 2.64
N LEU A 47 -1.29 14.93 2.31
CA LEU A 47 -0.82 15.95 1.37
C LEU A 47 -1.12 15.56 -0.09
N LEU A 48 -0.82 14.33 -0.46
CA LEU A 48 -0.83 13.86 -1.85
C LEU A 48 -2.17 13.26 -2.29
N ARG A 49 -2.98 12.82 -1.36
CA ARG A 49 -4.29 12.21 -1.63
C ARG A 49 -4.22 11.06 -2.64
N PRO A 50 -3.45 10.00 -2.38
CA PRO A 50 -3.32 8.89 -3.32
C PRO A 50 -4.61 8.11 -3.49
N ASN A 51 -4.75 7.44 -4.63
CA ASN A 51 -5.86 6.51 -4.86
C ASN A 51 -5.63 5.16 -4.18
N LEU A 52 -4.37 4.82 -3.92
CA LEU A 52 -3.96 3.54 -3.34
C LEU A 52 -2.71 3.74 -2.49
N ILE A 53 -2.63 3.01 -1.39
CA ILE A 53 -1.43 2.97 -0.56
C ILE A 53 -0.93 1.53 -0.50
N VAL A 54 0.35 1.33 -0.85
CA VAL A 54 1.03 0.03 -0.73
C VAL A 54 2.09 0.20 0.36
N THR A 55 1.97 -0.55 1.44
CA THR A 55 2.84 -0.39 2.60
C THR A 55 3.39 -1.73 3.09
N ASP A 56 4.62 -1.70 3.62
CA ASP A 56 5.17 -2.83 4.35
C ASP A 56 4.52 -2.91 5.74
N LEU A 57 4.59 -4.07 6.35
CA LEU A 57 4.09 -4.32 7.70
C LEU A 57 5.11 -3.86 8.75
N ALA A 58 6.33 -4.38 8.67
CA ALA A 58 7.37 -4.15 9.67
C ALA A 58 8.23 -2.95 9.31
N MET A 59 8.05 -1.85 10.03
CA MET A 59 8.78 -0.62 9.83
C MET A 59 9.08 0.05 11.16
N PRO A 60 10.18 0.83 11.26
CA PRO A 60 10.44 1.60 12.48
C PRO A 60 9.45 2.75 12.65
N VAL A 61 9.41 3.34 13.83
CA VAL A 61 8.57 4.47 14.21
C VAL A 61 7.09 4.10 14.29
N MET A 62 6.51 3.65 13.17
CA MET A 62 5.11 3.22 13.10
C MET A 62 4.99 2.14 12.02
N ASN A 63 4.49 0.98 12.39
CA ASN A 63 4.32 -0.14 11.47
C ASN A 63 3.09 0.03 10.57
N GLY A 64 2.95 -0.87 9.58
CA GLY A 64 1.86 -0.80 8.61
C GLY A 64 0.46 -0.98 9.19
N LEU A 65 0.31 -1.72 10.28
CA LEU A 65 -1.01 -1.88 10.94
C LEU A 65 -1.43 -0.61 11.66
N GLU A 66 -0.51 -0.01 12.42
CA GLU A 66 -0.75 1.25 13.11
C GLU A 66 -1.07 2.36 12.11
N GLU A 67 -0.29 2.43 11.05
CA GLU A 67 -0.49 3.35 9.93
C GLU A 67 -1.90 3.19 9.34
N THR A 68 -2.29 1.96 9.06
CA THR A 68 -3.60 1.67 8.45
C THR A 68 -4.75 2.09 9.34
N ARG A 69 -4.65 1.83 10.65
CA ARG A 69 -5.70 2.24 11.59
C ARG A 69 -5.93 3.74 11.57
N VAL A 70 -4.84 4.51 11.51
CA VAL A 70 -4.94 5.98 11.43
C VAL A 70 -5.49 6.41 10.07
N LEU A 71 -4.97 5.85 8.99
CA LEU A 71 -5.42 6.20 7.64
C LEU A 71 -6.90 5.89 7.42
N LYS A 72 -7.41 4.81 7.97
CA LYS A 72 -8.83 4.45 7.84
C LYS A 72 -9.74 5.41 8.58
N LYS A 73 -9.24 6.10 9.59
CA LYS A 73 -9.99 7.17 10.27
C LYS A 73 -9.96 8.47 9.47
N LEU A 74 -8.81 8.80 8.88
CA LEU A 74 -8.60 10.05 8.15
C LEU A 74 -9.08 9.99 6.70
N MET A 75 -8.88 8.85 6.06
CA MET A 75 -9.14 8.65 4.63
C MET A 75 -9.79 7.28 4.40
N PRO A 76 -11.03 7.08 4.88
CA PRO A 76 -11.64 5.74 4.88
C PRO A 76 -11.87 5.15 3.49
N ALA A 77 -11.93 5.97 2.45
CA ALA A 77 -12.18 5.50 1.09
C ALA A 77 -10.92 4.99 0.37
N VAL A 78 -9.73 5.31 0.90
CA VAL A 78 -8.47 4.91 0.23
C VAL A 78 -8.11 3.47 0.59
N PRO A 79 -8.00 2.57 -0.40
CA PRO A 79 -7.59 1.19 -0.13
C PRO A 79 -6.12 1.12 0.27
N VAL A 80 -5.81 0.19 1.16
CA VAL A 80 -4.45 -0.08 1.62
C VAL A 80 -4.13 -1.54 1.36
N ILE A 81 -3.02 -1.78 0.68
CA ILE A 81 -2.46 -3.12 0.49
C ILE A 81 -1.22 -3.24 1.36
N ILE A 82 -1.14 -4.28 2.17
CA ILE A 82 0.11 -4.64 2.85
C ILE A 82 0.88 -5.59 1.96
N PHE A 83 2.12 -5.21 1.65
CA PHE A 83 3.06 -6.02 0.87
C PHE A 83 4.21 -6.39 1.79
N THR A 84 4.24 -7.64 2.26
CA THR A 84 5.12 -8.05 3.37
C THR A 84 5.83 -9.37 3.13
N ALA A 85 7.03 -9.50 3.72
CA ALA A 85 7.77 -10.76 3.75
C ALA A 85 7.18 -11.74 4.80
N HIS A 86 6.34 -11.24 5.71
CA HIS A 86 5.82 -12.00 6.85
C HIS A 86 4.30 -12.13 6.79
N SER A 87 3.81 -12.94 5.86
CA SER A 87 2.37 -13.19 5.72
C SER A 87 2.03 -14.58 6.27
N ASP A 88 1.14 -14.62 7.25
CA ASP A 88 0.55 -15.84 7.78
C ASP A 88 -0.92 -15.54 8.16
N PRO A 89 -1.73 -16.57 8.49
CA PRO A 89 -3.15 -16.36 8.78
C PRO A 89 -3.40 -15.39 9.94
N PHE A 90 -2.53 -15.37 10.94
CA PHE A 90 -2.65 -14.44 12.07
C PHE A 90 -2.43 -12.99 11.60
N VAL A 91 -1.38 -12.76 10.83
CA VAL A 91 -1.07 -11.44 10.27
C VAL A 91 -2.21 -10.96 9.38
N GLU A 92 -2.73 -11.83 8.52
CA GLU A 92 -3.85 -11.46 7.65
C GLU A 92 -5.09 -11.06 8.44
N LYS A 93 -5.39 -11.79 9.51
CA LYS A 93 -6.53 -11.47 10.37
C LYS A 93 -6.36 -10.11 11.04
N GLU A 94 -5.18 -9.84 11.60
CA GLU A 94 -4.87 -8.57 12.22
C GLU A 94 -4.93 -7.40 11.21
N ALA A 95 -4.42 -7.64 10.01
CA ALA A 95 -4.42 -6.64 8.94
C ALA A 95 -5.86 -6.27 8.53
N ARG A 96 -6.70 -7.28 8.33
CA ARG A 96 -8.10 -7.04 7.97
C ARG A 96 -8.85 -6.33 9.07
N ALA A 97 -8.59 -6.67 10.33
CA ALA A 97 -9.18 -5.98 11.48
C ALA A 97 -8.75 -4.51 11.55
N ALA A 98 -7.56 -4.19 11.06
CA ALA A 98 -7.07 -2.81 10.98
C ALA A 98 -7.66 -2.03 9.80
N GLY A 99 -8.31 -2.71 8.87
CA GLY A 99 -8.93 -2.09 7.70
C GLY A 99 -8.14 -2.25 6.40
N VAL A 100 -7.14 -3.12 6.37
CA VAL A 100 -6.37 -3.43 5.16
C VAL A 100 -7.26 -4.10 4.12
N SER A 101 -7.16 -3.66 2.87
CA SER A 101 -7.97 -4.19 1.78
C SER A 101 -7.43 -5.51 1.23
N ALA A 102 -6.13 -5.70 1.25
CA ALA A 102 -5.48 -6.94 0.82
C ALA A 102 -4.09 -7.08 1.43
N VAL A 103 -3.64 -8.32 1.59
CA VAL A 103 -2.27 -8.64 2.01
C VAL A 103 -1.63 -9.45 0.89
N VAL A 104 -0.49 -9.01 0.42
CA VAL A 104 0.28 -9.70 -0.63
C VAL A 104 1.65 -10.04 -0.06
N SER A 105 2.04 -11.31 -0.17
CA SER A 105 3.35 -11.75 0.29
C SER A 105 4.44 -11.36 -0.70
N LYS A 106 5.58 -10.91 -0.19
CA LYS A 106 6.76 -10.61 -1.01
C LYS A 106 7.35 -11.86 -1.68
N SER A 107 6.93 -13.06 -1.24
CA SER A 107 7.31 -14.32 -1.87
C SER A 107 6.44 -14.66 -3.08
N GLU A 108 5.30 -13.99 -3.26
CA GLU A 108 4.46 -14.17 -4.45
C GLU A 108 5.07 -13.44 -5.65
N ALA A 109 4.59 -13.80 -6.83
CA ALA A 109 5.00 -13.09 -8.05
C ALA A 109 4.64 -11.60 -7.94
N VAL A 110 5.55 -10.74 -8.33
CA VAL A 110 5.38 -9.28 -8.24
C VAL A 110 4.12 -8.83 -9.00
N ALA A 111 3.76 -9.54 -10.07
CA ALA A 111 2.54 -9.28 -10.83
C ALA A 111 1.26 -9.40 -9.98
N ALA A 112 1.30 -10.20 -8.90
CA ALA A 112 0.15 -10.35 -8.01
C ALA A 112 -0.22 -9.03 -7.33
N LEU A 113 0.76 -8.20 -7.03
CA LEU A 113 0.53 -6.88 -6.43
C LEU A 113 -0.24 -5.98 -7.38
N ILE A 114 0.13 -5.94 -8.65
CA ILE A 114 -0.55 -5.14 -9.67
C ILE A 114 -1.97 -5.64 -9.88
N THR A 115 -2.17 -6.95 -9.97
CA THR A 115 -3.49 -7.54 -10.15
C THR A 115 -4.43 -7.18 -9.00
N LYS A 116 -3.94 -7.27 -7.75
CA LYS A 116 -4.71 -6.88 -6.57
C LYS A 116 -5.05 -5.39 -6.59
N ALA A 117 -4.08 -4.55 -6.94
CA ALA A 117 -4.28 -3.11 -7.00
C ALA A 117 -5.37 -2.74 -7.99
N ARG A 118 -5.32 -3.31 -9.20
CA ARG A 118 -6.34 -3.07 -10.23
C ARG A 118 -7.72 -3.53 -9.76
N GLY A 119 -7.80 -4.73 -9.21
CA GLY A 119 -9.05 -5.28 -8.72
C GLY A 119 -9.72 -4.40 -7.66
N LEU A 120 -8.96 -3.92 -6.70
CA LEU A 120 -9.47 -3.05 -5.64
C LEU A 120 -9.96 -1.71 -6.19
N LEU A 121 -9.19 -1.09 -7.06
CA LEU A 121 -9.54 0.22 -7.62
C LEU A 121 -10.73 0.12 -8.57
N ASP A 122 -10.84 -0.95 -9.34
CA ASP A 122 -11.97 -1.18 -10.23
C ASP A 122 -13.28 -1.39 -9.45
N GLN A 123 -13.22 -2.07 -8.31
CA GLN A 123 -14.38 -2.22 -7.43
C GLN A 123 -14.86 -0.89 -6.89
N ILE A 124 -13.94 0.00 -6.51
CA ILE A 124 -14.26 1.32 -5.98
C ILE A 124 -14.85 2.21 -7.07
N ALA A 125 -14.37 2.08 -8.30
CA ALA A 125 -14.84 2.88 -9.44
C ALA A 125 -16.21 2.42 -9.96
N ALA A 126 -16.61 1.19 -9.64
CA ALA A 126 -17.87 0.61 -10.10
C ALA A 126 -19.11 1.20 -9.29
#